data_38039dbea66d2a4c82e7efec214f659d
#
_entry.id   38039dbea66d2a4c82e7efec214f659d
#
_cell.length_a   1.000
_cell.length_b   1.000
_cell.length_c   1.000
_cell.angle_alpha   90.00
_cell.angle_beta   90.00
_cell.angle_gamma   90.00
#
_symmetry.space_group_name_H-M   'P 1'
#
loop_
_entity.id
_entity.type
_entity.pdbx_description
1 polymer ?
#
loop_
_entity_poly.entity_id
_entity_poly.type
_entity_poly.pdbx_seq_one_letter_code
_entity_poly.pdbx_strand_id
1 'polypeptide(L)'
;LILSFFMALNLCVYAQNTFKAVIKDSQKKELLMGVTAQVTGTTIATTSDENGQIILTGIPNGLKEIQFSYIGFAQRTDSFNFPLEDTAPIEILLYEQSEDLEEIVISSTRSTRTIQNIPTRIEFIGSEELDEKGNMKAGDIRTLLSESTGIQTQQTSATSANASIRIQGLDGRYTQILKDGFPLYAGAASGLGLLQTPPLDLKQVEIIKGSTSTLYGGGAIAGLVNLISKTPTEERDLRFHLNGTSGGGLDINGFYGQKFKKIGTTIFASHNRNGAYDPAQIGLSAIPQFERYVLNPKLFVYFNDKTKMNFGINTTIENRLGGDMLYIKGKGDNTHQYFEENKTQRYSTQFVFDHTVNENSFVQIKNSVSYFNRNTAIPNYEFEGTQTATFTEASYTHSKEKSEWVTGVNIWTDNFKEKQITAFPLRDYNQTTFGAFVQNSFKATDWLQLETGLRTDYVIDYGAVFLPRVSALFKIANGLTSRIGGGFGYKTPTIFTEESERIQYQNVMPINDKTNKLERSYGANADINYRTNIGDDWTFSINQLFFYTYLD
;
A
#
# COMPACT_ATOMS: atom_id res chain seq x y z
N LEU A 1 -70.17 -42.22 -39.05
CA LEU A 1 -68.78 -42.03 -39.49
C LEU A 1 -68.04 -41.39 -38.35
N ILE A 2 -67.40 -42.23 -37.55
CA ILE A 2 -66.55 -41.81 -36.42
C ILE A 2 -65.17 -41.65 -36.98
N LEU A 3 -64.63 -40.40 -37.00
CA LEU A 3 -63.27 -40.07 -37.39
C LEU A 3 -62.39 -40.13 -36.13
N SER A 4 -61.62 -41.20 -36.04
CA SER A 4 -60.61 -41.38 -34.94
C SER A 4 -59.50 -40.40 -35.12
N PHE A 5 -59.42 -39.42 -34.19
CA PHE A 5 -58.27 -38.50 -34.06
C PHE A 5 -57.23 -39.18 -33.18
N PHE A 6 -56.21 -39.79 -33.80
CA PHE A 6 -55.01 -40.29 -33.10
C PHE A 6 -54.05 -39.11 -32.82
N MET A 7 -54.11 -38.58 -31.62
CA MET A 7 -53.15 -37.59 -31.13
C MET A 7 -51.92 -38.37 -30.72
N ALA A 8 -50.93 -38.37 -31.58
CA ALA A 8 -49.58 -38.90 -31.21
C ALA A 8 -48.99 -38.01 -30.16
N LEU A 9 -49.01 -38.38 -28.88
CA LEU A 9 -48.20 -37.82 -27.81
C LEU A 9 -46.76 -38.24 -28.07
N ASN A 10 -45.95 -37.34 -28.62
CA ASN A 10 -44.50 -37.47 -28.57
C ASN A 10 -44.07 -37.27 -27.12
N LEU A 11 -44.01 -38.35 -26.35
CA LEU A 11 -43.28 -38.41 -25.10
C LEU A 11 -41.78 -38.31 -25.45
N CYS A 12 -41.25 -37.09 -25.42
CA CYS A 12 -39.80 -36.90 -25.35
C CYS A 12 -39.32 -37.51 -24.03
N VAL A 13 -38.91 -38.76 -24.06
CA VAL A 13 -38.13 -39.38 -22.98
C VAL A 13 -36.78 -38.71 -23.02
N TYR A 14 -36.60 -37.67 -22.22
CA TYR A 14 -35.27 -37.16 -21.97
C TYR A 14 -34.51 -38.24 -21.19
N ALA A 15 -33.52 -38.85 -21.83
CA ALA A 15 -32.59 -39.73 -21.15
C ALA A 15 -31.91 -38.92 -20.03
N GLN A 16 -32.27 -39.18 -18.79
CA GLN A 16 -31.70 -38.52 -17.62
C GLN A 16 -30.47 -39.32 -17.18
N ASN A 17 -29.31 -38.75 -17.39
CA ASN A 17 -28.06 -39.37 -16.93
C ASN A 17 -27.87 -39.16 -15.43
N THR A 18 -27.16 -40.12 -14.84
CA THR A 18 -26.76 -40.09 -13.43
C THR A 18 -25.23 -40.03 -13.33
N PHE A 19 -24.72 -39.11 -12.53
CA PHE A 19 -23.32 -39.00 -12.17
C PHE A 19 -23.16 -39.46 -10.73
N LYS A 20 -22.13 -40.30 -10.48
CA LYS A 20 -21.77 -40.76 -9.13
C LYS A 20 -20.34 -40.45 -8.85
N ALA A 21 -20.05 -39.89 -7.67
CA ALA A 21 -18.70 -39.59 -7.24
C ALA A 21 -18.54 -39.89 -5.74
N VAL A 22 -17.30 -40.13 -5.34
CA VAL A 22 -16.85 -40.14 -3.93
C VAL A 22 -15.84 -39.02 -3.76
N ILE A 23 -16.15 -38.10 -2.85
CA ILE A 23 -15.35 -36.92 -2.61
C ILE A 23 -14.42 -37.16 -1.42
N LYS A 24 -13.14 -36.89 -1.61
CA LYS A 24 -12.13 -37.03 -0.57
C LYS A 24 -11.23 -35.82 -0.49
N ASP A 25 -10.70 -35.58 0.68
CA ASP A 25 -9.55 -34.68 0.88
C ASP A 25 -8.32 -35.21 0.11
N SER A 26 -7.66 -34.33 -0.62
CA SER A 26 -6.49 -34.72 -1.45
C SER A 26 -5.27 -35.12 -0.62
N GLN A 27 -5.11 -34.56 0.59
CA GLN A 27 -3.97 -34.78 1.48
C GLN A 27 -4.25 -35.88 2.51
N LYS A 28 -5.33 -35.73 3.28
CA LYS A 28 -5.70 -36.65 4.38
C LYS A 28 -6.39 -37.93 3.89
N LYS A 29 -6.90 -37.91 2.64
CA LYS A 29 -7.69 -39.03 2.05
C LYS A 29 -8.99 -39.32 2.79
N GLU A 30 -9.43 -38.42 3.67
CA GLU A 30 -10.69 -38.53 4.41
C GLU A 30 -11.89 -38.25 3.51
N LEU A 31 -13.02 -38.86 3.81
CA LEU A 31 -14.27 -38.65 3.10
C LEU A 31 -14.88 -37.32 3.50
N LEU A 32 -15.31 -36.52 2.52
CA LEU A 32 -15.86 -35.18 2.76
C LEU A 32 -17.38 -35.19 2.65
N MET A 33 -18.07 -34.97 3.76
CA MET A 33 -19.52 -34.80 3.87
C MET A 33 -19.91 -33.34 3.65
N GLY A 34 -21.01 -33.08 2.92
CA GLY A 34 -21.55 -31.73 2.72
C GLY A 34 -20.96 -30.97 1.52
N VAL A 35 -20.12 -31.60 0.70
CA VAL A 35 -19.62 -31.03 -0.54
C VAL A 35 -20.76 -30.81 -1.52
N THR A 36 -20.98 -29.59 -2.00
CA THR A 36 -21.96 -29.29 -3.03
C THR A 36 -21.40 -29.59 -4.41
N ALA A 37 -22.12 -30.41 -5.20
CA ALA A 37 -21.87 -30.62 -6.62
C ALA A 37 -23.01 -30.04 -7.44
N GLN A 38 -22.68 -29.22 -8.43
CA GLN A 38 -23.65 -28.54 -9.31
C GLN A 38 -23.23 -28.65 -10.77
N VAL A 39 -24.18 -28.96 -11.64
CA VAL A 39 -23.98 -28.87 -13.09
C VAL A 39 -24.02 -27.39 -13.49
N THR A 40 -22.92 -26.85 -13.99
CA THR A 40 -22.74 -25.44 -14.32
C THR A 40 -23.85 -24.93 -15.26
N GLY A 41 -24.42 -23.77 -14.91
CA GLY A 41 -25.51 -23.16 -15.71
C GLY A 41 -26.87 -23.81 -15.56
N THR A 42 -27.06 -24.74 -14.59
CA THR A 42 -28.34 -25.39 -14.31
C THR A 42 -28.70 -25.35 -12.83
N THR A 43 -29.92 -25.78 -12.49
CA THR A 43 -30.36 -25.94 -11.08
C THR A 43 -30.11 -27.37 -10.57
N ILE A 44 -29.43 -28.22 -11.33
CA ILE A 44 -29.14 -29.60 -10.94
C ILE A 44 -27.94 -29.58 -9.97
N ALA A 45 -28.23 -29.81 -8.69
CA ALA A 45 -27.22 -29.81 -7.62
C ALA A 45 -27.61 -30.81 -6.53
N THR A 46 -26.59 -31.30 -5.81
CA THR A 46 -26.75 -32.16 -4.62
C THR A 46 -25.54 -31.98 -3.70
N THR A 47 -25.62 -32.57 -2.49
CA THR A 47 -24.52 -32.58 -1.53
C THR A 47 -24.03 -33.99 -1.22
N SER A 48 -22.76 -34.17 -0.88
CA SER A 48 -22.19 -35.44 -0.45
C SER A 48 -22.76 -35.87 0.89
N ASP A 49 -22.98 -37.17 1.05
CA ASP A 49 -23.44 -37.80 2.28
C ASP A 49 -22.24 -38.05 3.29
N GLU A 50 -22.54 -38.71 4.39
CA GLU A 50 -21.53 -39.07 5.42
C GLU A 50 -20.40 -40.01 4.92
N ASN A 51 -20.62 -40.68 3.78
CA ASN A 51 -19.65 -41.52 3.10
C ASN A 51 -18.93 -40.76 1.95
N GLY A 52 -19.08 -39.43 1.86
CA GLY A 52 -18.54 -38.60 0.79
C GLY A 52 -19.19 -38.88 -0.59
N GLN A 53 -20.31 -39.61 -0.64
CA GLN A 53 -20.93 -39.99 -1.92
C GLN A 53 -21.81 -38.89 -2.45
N ILE A 54 -21.70 -38.66 -3.77
CA ILE A 54 -22.56 -37.75 -4.55
C ILE A 54 -23.28 -38.52 -5.61
N ILE A 55 -24.60 -38.30 -5.76
CA ILE A 55 -25.43 -38.81 -6.84
C ILE A 55 -26.20 -37.63 -7.44
N LEU A 56 -25.80 -37.18 -8.62
CA LEU A 56 -26.50 -36.19 -9.43
C LEU A 56 -27.36 -36.92 -10.49
N THR A 57 -28.64 -36.61 -10.56
CA THR A 57 -29.57 -37.18 -11.53
C THR A 57 -30.16 -36.09 -12.44
N GLY A 58 -30.69 -36.48 -13.59
CA GLY A 58 -31.33 -35.54 -14.49
C GLY A 58 -30.35 -34.76 -15.39
N ILE A 59 -29.12 -35.23 -15.56
CA ILE A 59 -28.11 -34.55 -16.36
C ILE A 59 -28.39 -34.72 -17.84
N PRO A 60 -28.47 -33.64 -18.64
CA PRO A 60 -28.67 -33.72 -20.10
C PRO A 60 -27.45 -34.33 -20.81
N ASN A 61 -27.68 -34.93 -21.99
CA ASN A 61 -26.62 -35.48 -22.84
C ASN A 61 -25.62 -34.41 -23.29
N GLY A 62 -24.39 -34.85 -23.64
CA GLY A 62 -23.30 -34.04 -24.15
C GLY A 62 -22.31 -33.62 -23.08
N LEU A 63 -21.36 -32.76 -23.45
CA LEU A 63 -20.33 -32.24 -22.53
C LEU A 63 -20.98 -31.33 -21.47
N LYS A 64 -20.74 -31.64 -20.19
CA LYS A 64 -21.22 -30.89 -19.03
C LYS A 64 -20.09 -30.65 -18.06
N GLU A 65 -20.06 -29.49 -17.45
CA GLU A 65 -19.17 -29.16 -16.37
C GLU A 65 -19.88 -29.35 -15.03
N ILE A 66 -19.24 -30.07 -14.12
CA ILE A 66 -19.71 -30.25 -12.74
C ILE A 66 -18.74 -29.53 -11.83
N GLN A 67 -19.27 -28.61 -11.05
CA GLN A 67 -18.55 -27.80 -10.09
C GLN A 67 -18.74 -28.38 -8.69
N PHE A 68 -17.63 -28.58 -7.99
CA PHE A 68 -17.59 -29.08 -6.62
C PHE A 68 -17.12 -27.95 -5.70
N SER A 69 -17.87 -27.63 -4.66
CA SER A 69 -17.56 -26.59 -3.68
C SER A 69 -17.78 -27.10 -2.25
N TYR A 70 -16.84 -26.74 -1.36
CA TYR A 70 -16.90 -27.07 0.06
C TYR A 70 -16.18 -25.99 0.86
N ILE A 71 -16.70 -25.67 2.05
CA ILE A 71 -16.09 -24.63 2.92
C ILE A 71 -14.69 -25.09 3.32
N GLY A 72 -13.68 -24.23 3.12
CA GLY A 72 -12.27 -24.53 3.40
C GLY A 72 -11.54 -25.31 2.30
N PHE A 73 -12.19 -25.57 1.16
CA PHE A 73 -11.58 -26.26 0.02
C PHE A 73 -11.66 -25.43 -1.26
N ALA A 74 -10.62 -25.53 -2.10
CA ALA A 74 -10.60 -24.89 -3.40
C ALA A 74 -11.70 -25.47 -4.28
N GLN A 75 -12.47 -24.59 -4.93
CA GLN A 75 -13.50 -24.97 -5.88
C GLN A 75 -12.87 -25.73 -7.05
N ARG A 76 -13.45 -26.88 -7.41
CA ARG A 76 -12.99 -27.72 -8.51
C ARG A 76 -14.10 -27.87 -9.55
N THR A 77 -13.76 -27.74 -10.83
CA THR A 77 -14.69 -27.96 -11.96
C THR A 77 -14.08 -28.99 -12.90
N ASP A 78 -14.82 -30.07 -13.14
CA ASP A 78 -14.42 -31.13 -14.07
C ASP A 78 -15.48 -31.27 -15.18
N SER A 79 -15.03 -31.60 -16.40
CA SER A 79 -15.89 -31.78 -17.56
C SER A 79 -16.15 -33.27 -17.83
N PHE A 80 -17.43 -33.64 -18.01
CA PHE A 80 -17.84 -35.01 -18.30
C PHE A 80 -18.76 -35.03 -19.54
N ASN A 81 -18.57 -36.03 -20.39
CA ASN A 81 -19.44 -36.22 -21.57
C ASN A 81 -20.49 -37.29 -21.27
N PHE A 82 -21.77 -36.89 -21.27
CA PHE A 82 -22.88 -37.76 -20.93
C PHE A 82 -23.59 -38.29 -22.19
N PRO A 83 -24.04 -39.62 -22.21
CA PRO A 83 -23.93 -40.60 -21.09
C PRO A 83 -22.49 -41.06 -20.83
N LEU A 84 -22.16 -41.30 -19.56
CA LEU A 84 -20.88 -41.86 -19.17
C LEU A 84 -20.76 -43.32 -19.64
N GLU A 85 -19.58 -43.71 -20.09
CA GLU A 85 -19.29 -45.11 -20.51
C GLU A 85 -19.27 -46.06 -19.32
N ASP A 86 -18.80 -45.57 -18.14
CA ASP A 86 -18.74 -46.28 -16.87
C ASP A 86 -19.67 -45.62 -15.85
N THR A 87 -20.43 -46.43 -15.14
CA THR A 87 -21.36 -45.99 -14.06
C THR A 87 -20.76 -46.15 -12.66
N ALA A 88 -19.51 -46.59 -12.55
CA ALA A 88 -18.79 -46.64 -11.28
C ALA A 88 -18.60 -45.26 -10.67
N PRO A 89 -18.61 -45.12 -9.33
CA PRO A 89 -18.35 -43.84 -8.68
C PRO A 89 -16.92 -43.32 -8.99
N ILE A 90 -16.84 -42.08 -9.46
CA ILE A 90 -15.57 -41.39 -9.78
C ILE A 90 -15.02 -40.80 -8.50
N GLU A 91 -13.74 -41.04 -8.22
CA GLU A 91 -13.06 -40.39 -7.10
C GLU A 91 -12.72 -38.92 -7.46
N ILE A 92 -13.23 -38.00 -6.68
CA ILE A 92 -12.95 -36.55 -6.80
C ILE A 92 -12.16 -36.12 -5.56
N LEU A 93 -10.94 -35.65 -5.77
CA LEU A 93 -10.08 -35.11 -4.72
C LEU A 93 -10.26 -33.59 -4.65
N LEU A 94 -10.69 -33.07 -3.52
CA LEU A 94 -10.66 -31.65 -3.22
C LEU A 94 -9.38 -31.32 -2.46
N TYR A 95 -8.81 -30.22 -2.79
CA TYR A 95 -7.63 -29.68 -2.10
C TYR A 95 -8.14 -28.71 -1.03
N GLU A 96 -7.70 -28.88 0.22
CA GLU A 96 -7.94 -27.82 1.20
C GLU A 96 -7.54 -26.51 0.53
N GLN A 97 -8.44 -25.54 0.58
CA GLN A 97 -8.07 -24.18 0.32
C GLN A 97 -7.13 -23.84 1.47
N SER A 98 -5.82 -24.21 1.33
CA SER A 98 -4.84 -23.37 1.98
C SER A 98 -5.32 -21.98 1.61
N GLU A 99 -5.51 -21.09 2.58
CA GLU A 99 -5.37 -19.69 2.27
C GLU A 99 -4.07 -19.63 1.47
N ASP A 100 -4.16 -19.71 0.14
CA ASP A 100 -3.14 -19.17 -0.72
C ASP A 100 -3.11 -17.74 -0.23
N LEU A 101 -2.21 -17.48 0.71
CA LEU A 101 -1.72 -16.17 0.96
C LEU A 101 -1.38 -15.71 -0.43
N GLU A 102 -2.24 -14.87 -1.04
CA GLU A 102 -2.03 -14.30 -2.36
C GLU A 102 -0.55 -14.01 -2.40
N GLU A 103 0.20 -14.61 -3.32
CA GLU A 103 1.66 -14.53 -3.32
C GLU A 103 2.00 -13.05 -3.23
N ILE A 104 2.34 -12.59 -1.99
CA ILE A 104 2.42 -11.18 -1.68
C ILE A 104 3.62 -10.63 -2.43
N VAL A 105 3.36 -10.00 -3.55
CA VAL A 105 4.37 -9.32 -4.36
C VAL A 105 4.65 -7.96 -3.73
N ILE A 106 5.88 -7.77 -3.33
CA ILE A 106 6.36 -6.53 -2.72
C ILE A 106 6.95 -5.60 -3.78
N SER A 107 6.32 -4.46 -3.96
CA SER A 107 6.75 -3.43 -4.92
C SER A 107 7.97 -2.63 -4.42
N SER A 108 8.12 -2.45 -3.11
CA SER A 108 9.19 -1.63 -2.51
C SER A 108 10.59 -2.19 -2.70
N THR A 109 10.77 -3.47 -2.96
CA THR A 109 12.08 -4.04 -3.23
C THR A 109 12.43 -4.08 -4.71
N ARG A 110 11.47 -3.77 -5.58
CA ARG A 110 11.57 -3.94 -7.05
C ARG A 110 11.95 -5.36 -7.46
N SER A 111 11.81 -6.31 -6.52
CA SER A 111 12.08 -7.73 -6.69
C SER A 111 10.84 -8.42 -7.24
N THR A 112 11.08 -9.49 -8.02
CA THR A 112 10.04 -10.44 -8.43
C THR A 112 9.85 -11.55 -7.40
N ARG A 113 10.60 -11.54 -6.29
CA ARG A 113 10.56 -12.55 -5.24
C ARG A 113 9.46 -12.28 -4.23
N THR A 114 8.95 -13.34 -3.64
CA THR A 114 7.95 -13.27 -2.57
C THR A 114 8.56 -12.76 -1.26
N ILE A 115 7.75 -12.19 -0.39
CA ILE A 115 8.16 -11.64 0.92
C ILE A 115 8.94 -12.63 1.78
N GLN A 116 8.65 -13.94 1.65
CA GLN A 116 9.34 -15.01 2.37
C GLN A 116 10.78 -15.24 1.91
N ASN A 117 11.13 -14.74 0.73
CA ASN A 117 12.41 -14.91 0.06
C ASN A 117 13.20 -13.61 -0.06
N ILE A 118 12.79 -12.56 0.64
CA ILE A 118 13.46 -11.25 0.63
C ILE A 118 14.24 -11.08 1.94
N PRO A 119 15.59 -10.83 1.88
CA PRO A 119 16.41 -10.57 3.05
C PRO A 119 16.04 -9.28 3.79
N THR A 120 15.56 -8.27 3.08
CA THR A 120 15.04 -7.05 3.69
C THR A 120 13.76 -7.36 4.46
N ARG A 121 13.68 -6.93 5.73
CA ARG A 121 12.46 -7.04 6.51
C ARG A 121 11.40 -6.07 6.01
N ILE A 122 10.27 -6.61 5.60
CA ILE A 122 9.10 -5.86 5.14
C ILE A 122 7.91 -6.27 5.97
N GLU A 123 7.18 -5.30 6.45
CA GLU A 123 5.86 -5.47 7.04
C GLU A 123 4.83 -5.09 5.98
N PHE A 124 3.78 -5.85 5.92
CA PHE A 124 2.77 -5.74 4.89
C PHE A 124 1.39 -5.64 5.53
N ILE A 125 0.61 -4.66 5.10
CA ILE A 125 -0.80 -4.51 5.46
C ILE A 125 -1.60 -4.75 4.18
N GLY A 126 -2.36 -5.85 4.15
CA GLY A 126 -3.13 -6.28 2.98
C GLY A 126 -4.48 -5.60 2.84
N SER A 127 -5.20 -5.95 1.78
CA SER A 127 -6.49 -5.34 1.45
C SER A 127 -7.56 -5.58 2.50
N GLU A 128 -7.61 -6.77 3.12
CA GLU A 128 -8.58 -7.11 4.16
C GLU A 128 -8.39 -6.23 5.40
N GLU A 129 -7.16 -6.14 5.92
CA GLU A 129 -6.82 -5.30 7.05
C GLU A 129 -7.02 -3.80 6.73
N LEU A 130 -6.75 -3.37 5.48
CA LEU A 130 -7.02 -2.03 5.01
C LEU A 130 -8.50 -1.69 4.98
N ASP A 131 -9.35 -2.61 4.55
CA ASP A 131 -10.80 -2.43 4.51
C ASP A 131 -11.37 -2.40 5.94
N GLU A 132 -10.91 -3.25 6.85
CA GLU A 132 -11.29 -3.25 8.26
C GLU A 132 -10.91 -1.93 8.95
N LYS A 133 -9.63 -1.55 8.90
CA LYS A 133 -9.11 -0.34 9.54
C LYS A 133 -9.57 0.94 8.85
N GLY A 134 -9.80 0.90 7.55
CA GLY A 134 -10.39 1.99 6.78
C GLY A 134 -11.80 2.34 7.26
N ASN A 135 -12.55 1.36 7.78
CA ASN A 135 -13.86 1.59 8.39
C ASN A 135 -13.75 2.29 9.76
N MET A 136 -12.64 2.12 10.48
CA MET A 136 -12.43 2.81 11.78
C MET A 136 -12.13 4.30 11.57
N LYS A 137 -11.36 4.65 10.53
CA LYS A 137 -11.02 6.04 10.19
C LYS A 137 -10.84 6.21 8.67
N ALA A 138 -11.92 6.56 8.02
CA ALA A 138 -12.00 6.68 6.57
C ALA A 138 -11.26 7.91 5.99
N GLY A 139 -10.97 8.90 6.82
CA GLY A 139 -10.40 10.17 6.38
C GLY A 139 -8.87 10.17 6.26
N ASP A 140 -8.14 9.31 6.98
CA ASP A 140 -6.68 9.31 7.00
C ASP A 140 -6.06 7.98 7.44
N ILE A 141 -4.76 7.77 7.11
CA ILE A 141 -4.03 6.51 7.37
C ILE A 141 -3.32 6.46 8.73
N ARG A 142 -3.46 7.43 9.62
CA ARG A 142 -2.71 7.46 10.90
C ARG A 142 -3.00 6.24 11.77
N THR A 143 -4.26 5.91 11.96
CA THR A 143 -4.68 4.77 12.79
C THR A 143 -4.12 3.47 12.24
N LEU A 144 -4.21 3.28 10.93
CA LEU A 144 -3.69 2.11 10.22
C LEU A 144 -2.19 1.91 10.45
N LEU A 145 -1.40 2.98 10.39
CA LEU A 145 0.06 2.90 10.60
C LEU A 145 0.44 2.77 12.07
N SER A 146 -0.33 3.36 13.00
CA SER A 146 -0.01 3.34 14.43
C SER A 146 -0.17 1.98 15.08
N GLU A 147 -0.86 1.04 14.45
CA GLU A 147 -1.00 -0.34 14.93
C GLU A 147 0.18 -1.24 14.56
N SER A 148 1.03 -0.81 13.62
CA SER A 148 2.26 -1.52 13.28
C SER A 148 3.30 -1.41 14.39
N THR A 149 3.86 -2.54 14.84
CA THR A 149 4.87 -2.59 15.91
C THR A 149 6.08 -1.70 15.61
N GLY A 150 6.46 -0.82 16.54
CA GLY A 150 7.61 0.09 16.40
C GLY A 150 7.35 1.29 15.48
N ILE A 151 6.08 1.53 15.14
CA ILE A 151 5.62 2.76 14.50
C ILE A 151 4.76 3.54 15.48
N GLN A 152 5.01 4.83 15.55
CA GLN A 152 4.23 5.76 16.35
C GLN A 152 3.85 6.96 15.50
N THR A 153 2.61 7.40 15.63
CA THR A 153 2.18 8.68 15.08
C THR A 153 2.20 9.72 16.20
N GLN A 154 2.99 10.78 16.01
CA GLN A 154 3.11 11.86 16.97
C GLN A 154 2.43 13.11 16.44
N GLN A 155 1.51 13.67 17.22
CA GLN A 155 0.93 14.97 16.93
C GLN A 155 1.96 16.07 17.20
N THR A 156 2.22 16.93 16.21
CA THR A 156 3.20 18.03 16.29
C THR A 156 2.57 19.36 16.66
N SER A 157 1.26 19.52 16.42
CA SER A 157 0.48 20.68 16.86
C SER A 157 -0.80 20.24 17.57
N ALA A 158 -1.08 20.84 18.72
CA ALA A 158 -2.30 20.59 19.49
C ALA A 158 -3.55 21.18 18.79
N THR A 159 -3.39 22.28 18.07
CA THR A 159 -4.50 23.03 17.48
C THR A 159 -4.79 22.63 16.04
N SER A 160 -3.78 22.46 15.20
CA SER A 160 -3.97 22.00 13.81
C SER A 160 -4.01 20.49 13.67
N ALA A 161 -3.66 19.75 14.73
CA ALA A 161 -3.54 18.29 14.76
C ALA A 161 -2.54 17.71 13.73
N ASN A 162 -1.59 18.51 13.28
CA ASN A 162 -0.50 18.02 12.43
C ASN A 162 0.20 16.84 13.09
N ALA A 163 0.60 15.86 12.31
CA ALA A 163 1.18 14.63 12.85
C ALA A 163 2.30 14.10 11.96
N SER A 164 3.35 13.59 12.59
CA SER A 164 4.44 12.87 11.94
C SER A 164 4.42 11.38 12.30
N ILE A 165 5.08 10.59 11.47
CA ILE A 165 5.31 9.16 11.73
C ILE A 165 6.72 8.98 12.28
N ARG A 166 6.86 8.23 13.36
CA ARG A 166 8.15 7.82 13.92
C ARG A 166 8.32 6.32 13.77
N ILE A 167 9.36 5.92 13.07
CA ILE A 167 9.79 4.52 12.98
C ILE A 167 10.99 4.34 13.90
N GLN A 168 10.91 3.38 14.82
CA GLN A 168 11.98 3.07 15.77
C GLN A 168 12.41 4.29 16.62
N GLY A 169 11.48 5.20 16.90
CA GLY A 169 11.70 6.40 17.72
C GLY A 169 12.37 7.58 16.99
N LEU A 170 12.78 7.40 15.72
CA LEU A 170 13.38 8.47 14.93
C LEU A 170 12.33 9.47 14.43
N ASP A 171 12.72 10.75 14.33
CA ASP A 171 11.90 11.82 13.80
C ASP A 171 11.34 11.48 12.41
N GLY A 172 10.09 11.90 12.14
CA GLY A 172 9.38 11.62 10.89
C GLY A 172 10.10 12.06 9.62
N ARG A 173 10.97 13.08 9.71
CA ARG A 173 11.81 13.53 8.57
C ARG A 173 12.78 12.45 8.07
N TYR A 174 13.10 11.44 8.87
CA TYR A 174 13.96 10.30 8.50
C TYR A 174 13.20 9.12 7.91
N THR A 175 11.87 9.23 7.82
CA THR A 175 11.01 8.25 7.17
C THR A 175 10.57 8.76 5.80
N GLN A 176 10.74 7.95 4.77
CA GLN A 176 10.27 8.29 3.44
C GLN A 176 8.87 7.72 3.21
N ILE A 177 7.91 8.59 2.88
CA ILE A 177 6.55 8.18 2.51
C ILE A 177 6.41 8.26 1.01
N LEU A 178 6.01 7.14 0.40
CA LEU A 178 5.80 7.01 -1.04
C LEU A 178 4.34 6.64 -1.33
N LYS A 179 3.89 6.99 -2.52
CA LYS A 179 2.69 6.41 -3.14
C LYS A 179 3.06 5.83 -4.51
N ASP A 180 2.86 4.52 -4.68
CA ASP A 180 3.25 3.77 -5.89
C ASP A 180 4.76 3.88 -6.22
N GLY A 181 5.58 4.02 -5.17
CA GLY A 181 7.02 4.21 -5.32
C GLY A 181 7.46 5.61 -5.73
N PHE A 182 6.55 6.61 -5.69
CA PHE A 182 6.87 8.02 -5.90
C PHE A 182 6.92 8.75 -4.55
N PRO A 183 7.91 9.64 -4.34
CA PRO A 183 7.93 10.49 -3.16
C PRO A 183 6.66 11.34 -3.06
N LEU A 184 5.98 11.27 -1.92
CA LEU A 184 4.71 11.94 -1.76
C LEU A 184 4.77 13.11 -0.79
N TYR A 185 5.46 12.93 0.34
CA TYR A 185 5.50 13.91 1.41
C TYR A 185 6.93 14.17 1.87
N ALA A 186 7.50 15.26 1.41
CA ALA A 186 8.82 15.74 1.80
C ALA A 186 8.79 17.25 1.98
N GLY A 187 9.77 17.82 2.69
CA GLY A 187 9.92 19.26 2.88
C GLY A 187 8.68 19.90 3.53
N ALA A 188 8.15 20.94 2.92
CA ALA A 188 7.01 21.73 3.42
C ALA A 188 5.73 20.91 3.69
N ALA A 189 5.62 19.74 3.10
CA ALA A 189 4.47 18.86 3.21
C ALA A 189 4.55 17.84 4.34
N SER A 190 5.68 17.70 5.02
CA SER A 190 5.98 16.55 5.90
C SER A 190 5.00 16.37 7.07
N GLY A 191 4.58 17.43 7.74
CA GLY A 191 3.69 17.35 8.91
C GLY A 191 2.22 17.04 8.60
N LEU A 192 1.79 17.10 7.33
CA LEU A 192 0.39 16.96 6.93
C LEU A 192 0.12 15.65 6.17
N GLY A 193 1.17 14.95 5.72
CA GLY A 193 1.05 13.85 4.79
C GLY A 193 0.13 12.72 5.25
N LEU A 194 0.25 12.29 6.48
CA LEU A 194 -0.55 11.20 7.05
C LEU A 194 -2.03 11.56 7.16
N LEU A 195 -2.31 12.82 7.49
CA LEU A 195 -3.66 13.33 7.65
C LEU A 195 -4.39 13.46 6.32
N GLN A 196 -3.67 13.67 5.23
CA GLN A 196 -4.21 13.99 3.91
C GLN A 196 -4.35 12.77 2.98
N THR A 197 -4.21 11.56 3.50
CA THR A 197 -4.26 10.33 2.71
C THR A 197 -5.37 9.41 3.20
N PRO A 198 -6.56 9.43 2.58
CA PRO A 198 -7.61 8.44 2.84
C PRO A 198 -7.20 7.06 2.28
N PRO A 199 -7.58 5.93 2.96
CA PRO A 199 -7.09 4.60 2.59
C PRO A 199 -7.87 3.87 1.48
N LEU A 200 -9.05 4.32 1.06
CA LEU A 200 -9.97 3.55 0.20
C LEU A 200 -9.41 3.20 -1.19
N ASP A 201 -8.49 4.01 -1.73
CA ASP A 201 -7.83 3.74 -3.01
C ASP A 201 -6.58 2.86 -2.89
N LEU A 202 -6.24 2.40 -1.67
CA LEU A 202 -5.08 1.56 -1.44
C LEU A 202 -5.41 0.06 -1.60
N LYS A 203 -4.49 -0.67 -2.22
CA LYS A 203 -4.47 -2.12 -2.29
C LYS A 203 -3.69 -2.71 -1.11
N GLN A 204 -2.54 -2.10 -0.78
CA GLN A 204 -1.65 -2.57 0.28
C GLN A 204 -0.76 -1.43 0.78
N VAL A 205 -0.22 -1.59 1.99
CA VAL A 205 0.83 -0.74 2.53
C VAL A 205 2.05 -1.59 2.85
N GLU A 206 3.20 -1.17 2.35
CA GLU A 206 4.48 -1.84 2.57
C GLU A 206 5.36 -0.96 3.45
N ILE A 207 5.87 -1.53 4.52
CA ILE A 207 6.68 -0.82 5.50
C ILE A 207 8.03 -1.51 5.63
N ILE A 208 9.10 -0.79 5.36
CA ILE A 208 10.47 -1.23 5.58
C ILE A 208 11.03 -0.46 6.75
N LYS A 209 11.48 -1.16 7.79
CA LYS A 209 12.06 -0.58 9.00
C LYS A 209 13.59 -0.69 8.96
N GLY A 210 14.26 0.44 9.19
CA GLY A 210 15.71 0.57 9.05
C GLY A 210 16.15 1.10 7.69
N SER A 211 17.45 1.29 7.51
CA SER A 211 18.02 1.92 6.31
C SER A 211 17.69 1.16 5.03
N THR A 212 17.05 1.85 4.08
CA THR A 212 16.69 1.33 2.75
C THR A 212 17.27 2.18 1.62
N SER A 213 18.42 2.76 1.87
CA SER A 213 19.04 3.78 1.02
C SER A 213 19.38 3.32 -0.40
N THR A 214 19.64 2.04 -0.66
CA THR A 214 20.06 1.57 -1.99
C THR A 214 19.07 1.96 -3.08
N LEU A 215 17.80 1.61 -2.93
CA LEU A 215 16.79 1.86 -3.98
C LEU A 215 16.16 3.26 -3.88
N TYR A 216 16.12 3.85 -2.67
CA TYR A 216 15.32 5.03 -2.38
C TYR A 216 16.13 6.27 -1.98
N GLY A 217 17.46 6.14 -1.90
CA GLY A 217 18.36 7.25 -1.57
C GLY A 217 18.43 7.57 -0.09
N GLY A 218 19.10 8.68 0.23
CA GLY A 218 19.51 9.02 1.59
C GLY A 218 18.37 9.23 2.58
N GLY A 219 17.21 9.70 2.14
CA GLY A 219 16.10 10.09 3.02
C GLY A 219 15.40 8.94 3.78
N ALA A 220 15.67 7.68 3.44
CA ALA A 220 15.09 6.51 4.07
C ALA A 220 15.99 5.93 5.19
N ILE A 221 16.30 6.74 6.21
CA ILE A 221 17.16 6.38 7.34
C ILE A 221 16.40 5.50 8.35
N ALA A 222 15.25 5.97 8.82
CA ALA A 222 14.38 5.25 9.75
C ALA A 222 13.62 4.14 9.05
N GLY A 223 13.32 4.34 7.77
CA GLY A 223 12.58 3.39 6.96
C GLY A 223 11.77 4.05 5.86
N LEU A 224 10.89 3.24 5.30
CA LEU A 224 10.06 3.58 4.16
C LEU A 224 8.63 3.10 4.41
N VAL A 225 7.65 3.93 4.06
CA VAL A 225 6.23 3.56 3.95
C VAL A 225 5.80 3.76 2.51
N ASN A 226 5.43 2.70 1.82
CA ASN A 226 4.96 2.76 0.44
C ASN A 226 3.48 2.38 0.35
N LEU A 227 2.66 3.32 -0.05
CA LEU A 227 1.23 3.20 -0.22
C LEU A 227 0.95 2.74 -1.65
N ILE A 228 0.50 1.51 -1.82
CA ILE A 228 0.23 0.93 -3.13
C ILE A 228 -1.24 1.11 -3.47
N SER A 229 -1.51 1.80 -4.55
CA SER A 229 -2.87 2.03 -5.03
C SER A 229 -3.46 0.80 -5.73
N LYS A 230 -4.79 0.67 -5.68
CA LYS A 230 -5.54 -0.30 -6.49
C LYS A 230 -5.30 -0.09 -7.98
N THR A 231 -5.22 -1.19 -8.72
CA THR A 231 -5.13 -1.20 -10.19
C THR A 231 -6.44 -1.72 -10.78
N PRO A 232 -6.82 -1.31 -12.00
CA PRO A 232 -8.08 -1.76 -12.61
C PRO A 232 -8.00 -3.23 -13.01
N THR A 233 -9.05 -3.97 -12.70
CA THR A 233 -9.29 -5.37 -13.12
C THR A 233 -10.37 -5.42 -14.20
N GLU A 234 -10.60 -6.57 -14.83
CA GLU A 234 -11.68 -6.76 -15.82
C GLU A 234 -13.05 -6.62 -15.15
N GLU A 235 -13.17 -7.08 -13.91
CA GLU A 235 -14.32 -6.83 -13.08
C GLU A 235 -14.35 -5.38 -12.61
N ARG A 236 -15.55 -4.80 -12.57
CA ARG A 236 -15.75 -3.44 -12.07
C ARG A 236 -15.65 -3.41 -10.56
N ASP A 237 -14.68 -2.67 -10.02
CA ASP A 237 -14.61 -2.33 -8.59
C ASP A 237 -15.24 -0.94 -8.37
N LEU A 238 -16.38 -0.90 -7.67
CA LEU A 238 -17.09 0.33 -7.31
C LEU A 238 -17.36 0.30 -5.82
N ARG A 239 -16.76 1.25 -5.09
CA ARG A 239 -16.87 1.34 -3.63
C ARG A 239 -17.30 2.74 -3.22
N PHE A 240 -18.20 2.81 -2.24
CA PHE A 240 -18.60 4.03 -1.57
C PHE A 240 -18.46 3.82 -0.06
N HIS A 241 -17.90 4.81 0.60
CA HIS A 241 -17.77 4.82 2.04
C HIS A 241 -18.31 6.14 2.59
N LEU A 242 -19.24 6.04 3.53
CA LEU A 242 -19.84 7.17 4.25
C LEU A 242 -19.62 6.95 5.74
N ASN A 243 -18.96 7.89 6.39
CA ASN A 243 -18.74 7.87 7.84
C ASN A 243 -19.14 9.20 8.46
N GLY A 244 -19.86 9.14 9.58
CA GLY A 244 -20.24 10.28 10.40
C GLY A 244 -19.80 10.08 11.83
N THR A 245 -19.31 11.14 12.49
CA THR A 245 -18.88 11.09 13.89
C THR A 245 -19.70 12.03 14.75
N SER A 246 -19.84 11.70 16.05
CA SER A 246 -20.53 12.55 17.03
C SER A 246 -19.86 13.91 17.23
N GLY A 247 -18.56 14.04 16.90
CA GLY A 247 -17.82 15.30 16.93
C GLY A 247 -18.07 16.21 15.72
N GLY A 248 -19.04 15.89 14.84
CA GLY A 248 -19.38 16.68 13.64
C GLY A 248 -18.52 16.36 12.42
N GLY A 249 -17.84 15.22 12.42
CA GLY A 249 -17.09 14.74 11.27
C GLY A 249 -17.99 14.08 10.23
N LEU A 250 -17.64 14.25 8.96
CA LEU A 250 -18.28 13.59 7.81
C LEU A 250 -17.20 13.23 6.78
N ASP A 251 -17.11 11.95 6.44
CA ASP A 251 -16.25 11.44 5.38
C ASP A 251 -17.11 10.82 4.29
N ILE A 252 -16.93 11.27 3.04
CA ILE A 252 -17.57 10.73 1.85
C ILE A 252 -16.45 10.33 0.89
N ASN A 253 -16.30 9.04 0.65
CA ASN A 253 -15.25 8.50 -0.21
C ASN A 253 -15.87 7.64 -1.30
N GLY A 254 -15.33 7.73 -2.52
CA GLY A 254 -15.73 6.89 -3.65
C GLY A 254 -14.52 6.41 -4.44
N PHE A 255 -14.55 5.15 -4.82
CA PHE A 255 -13.57 4.54 -5.69
C PHE A 255 -14.25 3.83 -6.85
N TYR A 256 -13.70 3.99 -8.04
CA TYR A 256 -14.07 3.26 -9.23
C TYR A 256 -12.81 2.72 -9.92
N GLY A 257 -12.82 1.46 -10.33
CA GLY A 257 -11.76 0.83 -11.11
C GLY A 257 -12.33 -0.15 -12.14
N GLN A 258 -11.86 -0.07 -13.39
CA GLN A 258 -12.20 -1.07 -14.42
C GLN A 258 -11.19 -1.05 -15.56
N LYS A 259 -10.88 -2.25 -16.10
CA LYS A 259 -10.07 -2.45 -17.29
C LYS A 259 -10.97 -2.81 -18.49
N PHE A 260 -10.74 -2.12 -19.61
CA PHE A 260 -11.47 -2.31 -20.87
C PHE A 260 -10.45 -2.71 -21.95
N LYS A 261 -10.26 -4.01 -22.17
CA LYS A 261 -9.28 -4.52 -23.17
C LYS A 261 -7.89 -3.89 -23.01
N LYS A 262 -7.59 -2.85 -23.81
CA LYS A 262 -6.30 -2.16 -23.84
C LYS A 262 -6.20 -0.90 -22.97
N ILE A 263 -7.28 -0.50 -22.34
CA ILE A 263 -7.34 0.69 -21.48
C ILE A 263 -7.94 0.31 -20.15
N GLY A 264 -7.40 0.83 -19.06
CA GLY A 264 -8.00 0.74 -17.74
C GLY A 264 -8.01 2.10 -17.07
N THR A 265 -8.88 2.28 -16.10
CA THR A 265 -8.92 3.51 -15.29
C THR A 265 -9.23 3.21 -13.84
N THR A 266 -8.68 4.01 -12.95
CA THR A 266 -9.14 4.13 -11.58
C THR A 266 -9.42 5.58 -11.27
N ILE A 267 -10.45 5.85 -10.49
CA ILE A 267 -10.80 7.19 -10.02
C ILE A 267 -11.13 7.08 -8.54
N PHE A 268 -10.39 7.80 -7.72
CA PHE A 268 -10.70 7.99 -6.32
C PHE A 268 -11.09 9.44 -6.08
N ALA A 269 -12.21 9.65 -5.37
CA ALA A 269 -12.66 10.97 -4.94
C ALA A 269 -13.06 10.92 -3.47
N SER A 270 -12.70 11.94 -2.71
CA SER A 270 -12.99 12.02 -1.29
C SER A 270 -13.29 13.46 -0.88
N HIS A 271 -14.32 13.62 -0.04
CA HIS A 271 -14.61 14.83 0.71
C HIS A 271 -14.66 14.49 2.20
N ASN A 272 -13.78 15.10 2.96
CA ASN A 272 -13.70 14.90 4.41
C ASN A 272 -13.82 16.26 5.10
N ARG A 273 -14.67 16.34 6.11
CA ARG A 273 -14.82 17.54 6.95
C ARG A 273 -15.00 17.19 8.40
N ASN A 274 -14.62 18.09 9.28
CA ASN A 274 -14.88 17.99 10.71
C ASN A 274 -15.15 19.37 11.30
N GLY A 275 -16.07 19.47 12.27
CA GLY A 275 -16.22 20.64 13.09
C GLY A 275 -15.13 20.72 14.17
N ALA A 276 -14.83 21.93 14.65
CA ALA A 276 -13.94 22.06 15.81
C ALA A 276 -14.57 21.40 17.04
N TYR A 277 -13.78 20.61 17.77
CA TYR A 277 -14.26 19.89 18.94
C TYR A 277 -13.33 20.08 20.14
N ASP A 278 -13.92 20.47 21.26
CA ASP A 278 -13.27 20.68 22.57
C ASP A 278 -13.87 19.72 23.62
N PRO A 279 -13.33 18.47 23.69
CA PRO A 279 -13.83 17.48 24.65
C PRO A 279 -13.52 17.83 26.11
N ALA A 280 -12.45 18.58 26.34
CA ALA A 280 -12.01 18.97 27.69
C ALA A 280 -12.74 20.21 28.23
N GLN A 281 -13.52 20.91 27.40
CA GLN A 281 -14.25 22.13 27.73
C GLN A 281 -13.35 23.25 28.29
N ILE A 282 -12.13 23.35 27.71
CA ILE A 282 -11.15 24.37 28.11
C ILE A 282 -11.16 25.60 27.20
N GLY A 283 -12.07 25.65 26.24
CA GLY A 283 -12.19 26.75 25.29
C GLY A 283 -11.24 26.67 24.09
N LEU A 284 -10.40 25.61 23.99
CA LEU A 284 -9.48 25.39 22.87
C LEU A 284 -9.84 24.09 22.15
N SER A 285 -9.73 24.09 20.83
CA SER A 285 -10.00 22.90 20.02
C SER A 285 -8.92 21.84 20.20
N ALA A 286 -9.28 20.62 20.63
CA ALA A 286 -8.41 19.45 20.57
C ALA A 286 -8.45 18.81 19.18
N ILE A 287 -9.59 18.91 18.48
CA ILE A 287 -9.74 18.52 17.08
C ILE A 287 -10.09 19.79 16.31
N PRO A 288 -9.29 20.21 15.30
CA PRO A 288 -9.55 21.40 14.51
C PRO A 288 -10.75 21.21 13.59
N GLN A 289 -11.37 22.32 13.22
CA GLN A 289 -12.24 22.35 12.05
C GLN A 289 -11.38 22.13 10.81
N PHE A 290 -11.81 21.26 9.88
CA PHE A 290 -11.18 21.14 8.58
C PHE A 290 -12.16 20.76 7.49
N GLU A 291 -11.78 21.07 6.27
CA GLU A 291 -12.45 20.62 5.04
C GLU A 291 -11.39 20.24 4.03
N ARG A 292 -11.50 19.03 3.44
CA ARG A 292 -10.54 18.48 2.50
C ARG A 292 -11.22 17.81 1.34
N TYR A 293 -10.65 18.04 0.15
CA TYR A 293 -11.02 17.40 -1.10
C TYR A 293 -9.81 16.65 -1.66
N VAL A 294 -10.02 15.41 -2.08
CA VAL A 294 -9.01 14.57 -2.74
C VAL A 294 -9.58 14.03 -4.04
N LEU A 295 -8.78 14.07 -5.11
CA LEU A 295 -9.14 13.49 -6.41
C LEU A 295 -7.91 12.87 -7.06
N ASN A 296 -7.95 11.54 -7.28
CA ASN A 296 -6.84 10.76 -7.83
C ASN A 296 -7.30 9.92 -9.03
N PRO A 297 -7.43 10.49 -10.23
CA PRO A 297 -7.66 9.72 -11.46
C PRO A 297 -6.35 9.09 -11.96
N LYS A 298 -6.42 7.85 -12.48
CA LYS A 298 -5.33 7.17 -13.19
C LYS A 298 -5.84 6.51 -14.46
N LEU A 299 -5.06 6.63 -15.53
CA LEU A 299 -5.27 5.97 -16.81
C LEU A 299 -4.17 4.91 -17.01
N PHE A 300 -4.57 3.72 -17.41
CA PHE A 300 -3.68 2.59 -17.74
C PHE A 300 -3.84 2.25 -19.22
N VAL A 301 -2.73 2.09 -19.92
CA VAL A 301 -2.69 1.70 -21.33
C VAL A 301 -1.89 0.43 -21.46
N TYR A 302 -2.48 -0.63 -21.99
CA TYR A 302 -1.88 -1.93 -22.24
C TYR A 302 -1.62 -2.07 -23.74
N PHE A 303 -0.40 -1.79 -24.20
CA PHE A 303 -0.05 -1.89 -25.62
C PHE A 303 -0.06 -3.35 -26.08
N ASN A 304 0.52 -4.21 -25.27
CA ASN A 304 0.57 -5.67 -25.40
C ASN A 304 0.92 -6.29 -24.02
N ASP A 305 1.09 -7.62 -23.96
CA ASP A 305 1.40 -8.35 -22.73
C ASP A 305 2.76 -7.99 -22.11
N LYS A 306 3.66 -7.40 -22.90
CA LYS A 306 5.01 -6.99 -22.46
C LYS A 306 5.14 -5.51 -22.15
N THR A 307 4.22 -4.67 -22.62
CA THR A 307 4.36 -3.21 -22.55
C THR A 307 3.10 -2.58 -22.03
N LYS A 308 3.22 -1.88 -20.93
CA LYS A 308 2.13 -1.09 -20.33
C LYS A 308 2.63 0.28 -19.86
N MET A 309 1.72 1.19 -19.76
CA MET A 309 1.96 2.55 -19.29
C MET A 309 0.81 2.97 -18.38
N ASN A 310 1.10 3.73 -17.34
CA ASN A 310 0.05 4.42 -16.60
C ASN A 310 0.42 5.89 -16.36
N PHE A 311 -0.62 6.70 -16.29
CA PHE A 311 -0.52 8.11 -15.96
C PHE A 311 -1.60 8.45 -14.92
N GLY A 312 -1.21 9.09 -13.84
CA GLY A 312 -2.09 9.50 -12.76
C GLY A 312 -1.86 10.93 -12.33
N ILE A 313 -2.89 11.51 -11.72
CA ILE A 313 -2.82 12.81 -11.04
C ILE A 313 -3.31 12.59 -9.61
N ASN A 314 -2.60 13.14 -8.64
CA ASN A 314 -3.06 13.19 -7.26
C ASN A 314 -3.29 14.66 -6.89
N THR A 315 -4.48 14.95 -6.38
CA THR A 315 -4.88 16.30 -5.96
C THR A 315 -5.36 16.25 -4.52
N THR A 316 -4.89 17.18 -3.69
CA THR A 316 -5.41 17.39 -2.34
C THR A 316 -5.50 18.88 -2.05
N ILE A 317 -6.66 19.34 -1.63
CA ILE A 317 -6.91 20.72 -1.19
C ILE A 317 -7.49 20.63 0.21
N GLU A 318 -6.88 21.33 1.17
CA GLU A 318 -7.35 21.31 2.55
C GLU A 318 -7.25 22.70 3.17
N ASN A 319 -8.28 23.07 3.94
CA ASN A 319 -8.28 24.18 4.88
C ASN A 319 -8.54 23.64 6.28
N ARG A 320 -7.72 24.03 7.25
CA ARG A 320 -7.75 23.57 8.63
C ARG A 320 -7.61 24.75 9.56
N LEU A 321 -8.50 24.85 10.58
CA LEU A 321 -8.53 25.93 11.56
C LEU A 321 -8.70 25.35 12.96
N GLY A 322 -7.72 25.55 13.81
CA GLY A 322 -7.76 25.23 15.24
C GLY A 322 -7.58 26.47 16.09
N GLY A 323 -7.66 26.33 17.43
CA GLY A 323 -7.45 27.39 18.38
C GLY A 323 -8.65 27.65 19.28
N ASP A 324 -8.89 28.92 19.63
CA ASP A 324 -9.98 29.34 20.49
C ASP A 324 -11.35 29.05 19.88
N MET A 325 -12.21 28.39 20.62
CA MET A 325 -13.54 27.97 20.15
C MET A 325 -14.47 29.14 19.84
N LEU A 326 -14.30 30.31 20.50
CA LEU A 326 -15.05 31.52 20.17
C LEU A 326 -14.55 32.15 18.90
N TYR A 327 -13.23 32.17 18.70
CA TYR A 327 -12.65 32.65 17.43
C TYR A 327 -13.14 31.81 16.23
N ILE A 328 -13.09 30.49 16.36
CA ILE A 328 -13.52 29.56 15.29
C ILE A 328 -15.02 29.74 14.96
N LYS A 329 -15.85 30.08 15.96
CA LYS A 329 -17.28 30.38 15.79
C LYS A 329 -17.55 31.79 15.26
N GLY A 330 -16.53 32.59 14.94
CA GLY A 330 -16.68 33.98 14.51
C GLY A 330 -17.12 34.95 15.65
N LYS A 331 -16.89 34.57 16.89
CA LYS A 331 -17.23 35.36 18.10
C LYS A 331 -15.98 35.75 18.91
N GLY A 332 -14.80 35.76 18.23
CA GLY A 332 -13.55 36.19 18.85
C GLY A 332 -13.61 37.65 19.33
N ASP A 333 -12.90 37.96 20.41
CA ASP A 333 -12.71 39.29 20.97
C ASP A 333 -11.25 39.48 21.40
N ASN A 334 -10.92 40.55 22.11
CA ASN A 334 -9.56 40.86 22.53
C ASN A 334 -8.90 39.80 23.43
N THR A 335 -9.68 38.90 24.03
CA THR A 335 -9.23 37.82 24.91
C THR A 335 -9.29 36.45 24.22
N HIS A 336 -10.07 36.33 23.15
CA HIS A 336 -10.31 35.10 22.38
C HIS A 336 -9.83 35.26 20.92
N GLN A 337 -8.51 35.45 20.75
CA GLN A 337 -7.89 35.75 19.44
C GLN A 337 -7.05 34.61 18.90
N TYR A 338 -6.73 33.60 19.70
CA TYR A 338 -5.80 32.57 19.29
C TYR A 338 -6.42 31.66 18.23
N PHE A 339 -5.70 31.53 17.12
CA PHE A 339 -6.01 30.58 16.05
C PHE A 339 -4.72 30.04 15.43
N GLU A 340 -4.83 28.89 14.82
CA GLU A 340 -3.83 28.29 13.95
C GLU A 340 -4.55 27.83 12.68
N GLU A 341 -4.26 28.46 11.56
CA GLU A 341 -4.82 28.12 10.26
C GLU A 341 -3.76 27.50 9.35
N ASN A 342 -4.11 26.40 8.67
CA ASN A 342 -3.28 25.79 7.63
C ASN A 342 -4.13 25.63 6.37
N LYS A 343 -3.72 26.27 5.28
CA LYS A 343 -4.28 26.10 3.94
C LYS A 343 -3.26 25.43 3.05
N THR A 344 -3.65 24.32 2.43
CA THR A 344 -2.75 23.57 1.56
C THR A 344 -3.39 23.22 0.23
N GLN A 345 -2.58 23.24 -0.82
CA GLN A 345 -2.92 22.77 -2.14
C GLN A 345 -1.79 21.90 -2.65
N ARG A 346 -2.11 20.68 -3.08
CA ARG A 346 -1.15 19.72 -3.62
C ARG A 346 -1.65 19.20 -4.95
N TYR A 347 -0.75 19.16 -5.92
CA TYR A 347 -0.95 18.55 -7.21
C TYR A 347 0.31 17.75 -7.56
N SER A 348 0.17 16.48 -7.92
CA SER A 348 1.29 15.69 -8.42
C SER A 348 0.88 14.79 -9.56
N THR A 349 1.79 14.60 -10.52
CA THR A 349 1.64 13.63 -11.60
C THR A 349 2.38 12.35 -11.24
N GLN A 350 1.93 11.23 -11.79
CA GLN A 350 2.62 9.96 -11.76
C GLN A 350 2.60 9.36 -13.16
N PHE A 351 3.77 9.10 -13.71
CA PHE A 351 3.94 8.40 -14.98
C PHE A 351 4.81 7.17 -14.77
N VAL A 352 4.35 6.02 -15.22
CA VAL A 352 5.10 4.76 -15.22
C VAL A 352 5.02 4.15 -16.60
N PHE A 353 6.16 3.77 -17.14
CA PHE A 353 6.30 2.94 -18.33
C PHE A 353 7.01 1.64 -17.96
N ASP A 354 6.36 0.53 -18.22
CA ASP A 354 6.83 -0.83 -17.93
C ASP A 354 7.03 -1.61 -19.24
N HIS A 355 8.19 -2.24 -19.40
CA HIS A 355 8.48 -3.08 -20.53
C HIS A 355 9.22 -4.36 -20.14
N THR A 356 8.62 -5.50 -20.41
CA THR A 356 9.23 -6.83 -20.27
C THR A 356 10.05 -7.13 -21.54
N VAL A 357 11.38 -7.05 -21.44
CA VAL A 357 12.30 -7.29 -22.56
C VAL A 357 12.27 -8.77 -22.94
N ASN A 358 12.37 -9.64 -21.94
CA ASN A 358 12.26 -11.11 -22.05
C ASN A 358 11.80 -11.68 -20.70
N GLU A 359 11.66 -13.00 -20.59
CA GLU A 359 11.16 -13.70 -19.39
C GLU A 359 11.94 -13.34 -18.10
N ASN A 360 13.20 -12.93 -18.24
CA ASN A 360 14.08 -12.64 -17.11
C ASN A 360 14.42 -11.15 -16.96
N SER A 361 13.93 -10.28 -17.84
CA SER A 361 14.39 -8.90 -17.90
C SER A 361 13.25 -7.91 -18.05
N PHE A 362 13.29 -6.88 -17.22
CA PHE A 362 12.25 -5.86 -17.09
C PHE A 362 12.87 -4.46 -17.02
N VAL A 363 12.29 -3.52 -17.74
CA VAL A 363 12.64 -2.09 -17.71
C VAL A 363 11.46 -1.31 -17.17
N GLN A 364 11.74 -0.40 -16.26
CA GLN A 364 10.74 0.55 -15.76
C GLN A 364 11.28 1.97 -15.84
N ILE A 365 10.44 2.89 -16.30
CA ILE A 365 10.71 4.34 -16.28
C ILE A 365 9.59 5.00 -15.47
N LYS A 366 9.98 5.83 -14.51
CA LYS A 366 9.07 6.59 -13.65
C LYS A 366 9.35 8.08 -13.78
N ASN A 367 8.29 8.89 -13.77
CA ASN A 367 8.39 10.35 -13.66
C ASN A 367 7.25 10.89 -12.82
N SER A 368 7.56 11.87 -11.97
CA SER A 368 6.59 12.63 -11.19
C SER A 368 7.00 14.09 -11.14
N VAL A 369 6.03 14.97 -11.26
CA VAL A 369 6.17 16.40 -10.98
C VAL A 369 5.15 16.74 -9.91
N SER A 370 5.58 17.43 -8.86
CA SER A 370 4.71 17.83 -7.74
C SER A 370 4.79 19.32 -7.49
N TYR A 371 3.65 19.89 -7.16
CA TYR A 371 3.46 21.25 -6.69
C TYR A 371 2.74 21.21 -5.35
N PHE A 372 3.26 21.91 -4.36
CA PHE A 372 2.67 22.04 -3.04
C PHE A 372 2.76 23.50 -2.57
N ASN A 373 1.61 24.10 -2.26
CA ASN A 373 1.52 25.40 -1.61
C ASN A 373 0.99 25.20 -0.19
N ARG A 374 1.62 25.86 0.76
CA ARG A 374 1.20 25.88 2.16
C ARG A 374 1.19 27.32 2.66
N ASN A 375 0.07 27.70 3.26
CA ASN A 375 -0.07 28.92 4.04
C ASN A 375 -0.42 28.53 5.48
N THR A 376 0.38 28.98 6.43
CA THR A 376 0.16 28.80 7.86
C THR A 376 0.04 30.18 8.51
N ALA A 377 -1.03 30.42 9.25
CA ALA A 377 -1.27 31.68 9.94
C ALA A 377 -1.61 31.47 11.42
N ILE A 378 -1.07 32.34 12.25
CA ILE A 378 -1.40 32.51 13.68
C ILE A 378 -1.56 34.01 13.94
N PRO A 379 -2.03 34.47 15.11
CA PRO A 379 -2.16 35.90 15.40
C PRO A 379 -0.84 36.65 15.14
N ASN A 380 -0.90 37.66 14.29
CA ASN A 380 0.22 38.56 13.91
C ASN A 380 1.40 37.89 13.17
N TYR A 381 1.24 36.65 12.70
CA TYR A 381 2.29 35.99 11.93
C TYR A 381 1.69 35.08 10.84
N GLU A 382 2.31 35.12 9.67
CA GLU A 382 1.93 34.29 8.53
C GLU A 382 3.19 33.76 7.84
N PHE A 383 3.17 32.49 7.46
CA PHE A 383 4.18 31.84 6.65
C PHE A 383 3.53 31.21 5.43
N GLU A 384 3.92 31.62 4.25
CA GLU A 384 3.45 31.04 2.99
C GLU A 384 4.63 30.67 2.11
N GLY A 385 4.56 29.47 1.51
CA GLY A 385 5.58 29.04 0.59
C GLY A 385 5.08 27.98 -0.39
N THR A 386 5.79 27.89 -1.50
CA THR A 386 5.52 26.96 -2.59
C THR A 386 6.70 26.03 -2.79
N GLN A 387 6.44 24.73 -2.80
CA GLN A 387 7.42 23.70 -3.11
C GLN A 387 7.10 23.07 -4.47
N THR A 388 8.10 22.98 -5.34
CA THR A 388 8.04 22.21 -6.58
C THR A 388 9.11 21.15 -6.57
N ALA A 389 8.73 19.90 -6.82
CA ALA A 389 9.68 18.78 -6.85
C ALA A 389 9.46 17.90 -8.07
N THR A 390 10.55 17.33 -8.57
CA THR A 390 10.49 16.34 -9.65
C THR A 390 11.24 15.08 -9.26
N PHE A 391 10.77 13.95 -9.71
CA PHE A 391 11.43 12.67 -9.58
C PHE A 391 11.38 11.94 -10.93
N THR A 392 12.54 11.57 -11.44
CA THR A 392 12.65 10.74 -12.65
C THR A 392 13.59 9.59 -12.38
N GLU A 393 13.19 8.39 -12.74
CA GLU A 393 13.98 7.19 -12.54
C GLU A 393 13.86 6.25 -13.73
N ALA A 394 14.98 5.64 -14.12
CA ALA A 394 15.03 4.51 -15.02
C ALA A 394 15.71 3.34 -14.32
N SER A 395 15.07 2.18 -14.33
CA SER A 395 15.60 0.96 -13.71
C SER A 395 15.49 -0.24 -14.63
N TYR A 396 16.42 -1.16 -14.46
CA TYR A 396 16.49 -2.45 -15.16
C TYR A 396 16.61 -3.55 -14.13
N THR A 397 15.73 -4.55 -14.21
CA THR A 397 15.75 -5.76 -13.39
C THR A 397 16.08 -6.95 -14.26
N HIS A 398 16.99 -7.81 -13.80
CA HIS A 398 17.35 -9.06 -14.43
C HIS A 398 17.33 -10.19 -13.41
N SER A 399 16.38 -11.13 -13.57
CA SER A 399 16.13 -12.21 -12.63
C SER A 399 16.56 -13.54 -13.25
N LYS A 400 17.33 -14.32 -12.48
CA LYS A 400 17.62 -15.73 -12.72
C LYS A 400 17.25 -16.52 -11.48
N GLU A 401 17.18 -17.84 -11.58
CA GLU A 401 16.76 -18.73 -10.51
C GLU A 401 17.40 -18.41 -9.14
N LYS A 402 18.72 -18.18 -9.11
CA LYS A 402 19.47 -17.91 -7.87
C LYS A 402 19.85 -16.46 -7.65
N SER A 403 19.77 -15.60 -8.65
CA SER A 403 20.29 -14.25 -8.58
C SER A 403 19.37 -13.26 -9.28
N GLU A 404 19.08 -12.16 -8.65
CA GLU A 404 18.32 -11.05 -9.22
C GLU A 404 19.11 -9.75 -9.05
N TRP A 405 19.24 -9.01 -10.14
CA TRP A 405 19.91 -7.73 -10.21
C TRP A 405 18.91 -6.62 -10.49
N VAL A 406 18.95 -5.57 -9.71
CA VAL A 406 18.23 -4.32 -9.95
C VAL A 406 19.25 -3.21 -10.08
N THR A 407 19.28 -2.51 -11.20
CA THR A 407 20.15 -1.36 -11.41
C THR A 407 19.35 -0.18 -11.94
N GLY A 408 19.78 1.03 -11.65
CA GLY A 408 19.07 2.21 -12.15
C GLY A 408 19.77 3.51 -11.84
N VAL A 409 19.19 4.56 -12.43
CA VAL A 409 19.59 5.95 -12.22
C VAL A 409 18.37 6.78 -11.92
N ASN A 410 18.52 7.82 -11.11
CA ASN A 410 17.44 8.78 -10.89
C ASN A 410 17.95 10.22 -10.72
N ILE A 411 17.03 11.14 -10.95
CA ILE A 411 17.21 12.57 -10.70
C ILE A 411 16.06 13.01 -9.82
N TRP A 412 16.39 13.70 -8.74
CA TRP A 412 15.44 14.29 -7.82
C TRP A 412 15.73 15.78 -7.67
N THR A 413 14.69 16.62 -7.85
CA THR A 413 14.77 18.05 -7.57
C THR A 413 13.76 18.42 -6.50
N ASP A 414 14.13 19.35 -5.64
CA ASP A 414 13.25 19.93 -4.62
C ASP A 414 13.57 21.43 -4.50
N ASN A 415 12.60 22.27 -4.86
CA ASN A 415 12.75 23.72 -4.88
C ASN A 415 11.63 24.30 -4.01
N PHE A 416 12.00 25.06 -2.99
CA PHE A 416 11.09 25.79 -2.14
C PHE A 416 11.28 27.30 -2.31
N LYS A 417 10.16 28.02 -2.44
CA LYS A 417 10.08 29.48 -2.53
C LYS A 417 9.14 30.00 -1.48
N GLU A 418 9.65 30.78 -0.55
CA GLU A 418 8.87 31.49 0.44
C GLU A 418 8.33 32.80 -0.11
N LYS A 419 7.10 33.14 0.25
CA LYS A 419 6.50 34.43 -0.06
C LYS A 419 6.96 35.47 0.95
N GLN A 420 7.46 36.58 0.46
CA GLN A 420 7.88 37.68 1.33
C GLN A 420 6.69 38.37 1.98
N ILE A 421 6.34 37.96 3.19
CA ILE A 421 5.25 38.55 4.01
C ILE A 421 5.79 39.45 5.10
N THR A 422 6.97 39.11 5.64
CA THR A 422 7.66 39.83 6.71
C THR A 422 9.04 40.33 6.24
N ALA A 423 9.72 41.14 7.03
CA ALA A 423 11.10 41.56 6.77
C ALA A 423 12.13 40.48 7.11
N PHE A 424 11.71 39.30 7.57
CA PHE A 424 12.60 38.19 7.90
C PHE A 424 13.26 37.61 6.62
N PRO A 425 14.50 37.11 6.68
CA PRO A 425 15.16 36.53 5.52
C PRO A 425 14.37 35.34 4.94
N LEU A 426 14.22 35.31 3.62
CA LEU A 426 13.55 34.21 2.93
C LEU A 426 14.30 32.90 3.09
N ARG A 427 13.57 31.82 3.33
CA ARG A 427 14.10 30.45 3.54
C ARG A 427 14.04 29.61 2.27
N ASP A 428 14.28 30.28 1.13
CA ASP A 428 14.35 29.63 -0.18
C ASP A 428 15.46 28.59 -0.23
N TYR A 429 15.20 27.48 -0.91
CA TYR A 429 16.24 26.50 -1.24
C TYR A 429 15.99 25.86 -2.60
N ASN A 430 17.05 25.30 -3.18
CA ASN A 430 17.01 24.50 -4.39
C ASN A 430 17.96 23.30 -4.19
N GLN A 431 17.42 22.09 -4.16
CA GLN A 431 18.18 20.87 -3.99
C GLN A 431 18.03 20.00 -5.24
N THR A 432 19.15 19.50 -5.76
CA THR A 432 19.16 18.55 -6.88
C THR A 432 20.09 17.40 -6.54
N THR A 433 19.62 16.18 -6.71
CA THR A 433 20.37 14.95 -6.48
C THR A 433 20.32 14.05 -7.70
N PHE A 434 21.50 13.60 -8.13
CA PHE A 434 21.68 12.56 -9.14
C PHE A 434 22.05 11.26 -8.44
N GLY A 435 21.28 10.20 -8.62
CA GLY A 435 21.52 8.91 -7.99
C GLY A 435 21.78 7.81 -9.01
N ALA A 436 22.70 6.92 -8.70
CA ALA A 436 22.92 5.67 -9.41
C ALA A 436 23.00 4.52 -8.40
N PHE A 437 22.37 3.39 -8.70
CA PHE A 437 22.28 2.26 -7.78
C PHE A 437 22.36 0.92 -8.48
N VAL A 438 22.86 -0.06 -7.72
CA VAL A 438 22.83 -1.48 -8.07
C VAL A 438 22.54 -2.30 -6.83
N GLN A 439 21.65 -3.26 -6.95
CA GLN A 439 21.30 -4.21 -5.89
C GLN A 439 21.32 -5.62 -6.47
N ASN A 440 21.85 -6.56 -5.70
CA ASN A 440 21.81 -7.97 -6.03
C ASN A 440 21.15 -8.74 -4.88
N SER A 441 20.15 -9.56 -5.20
CA SER A 441 19.56 -10.55 -4.31
C SER A 441 19.99 -11.93 -4.74
N PHE A 442 20.69 -12.68 -3.90
CA PHE A 442 21.33 -13.94 -4.21
C PHE A 442 20.91 -15.06 -3.25
N LYS A 443 20.37 -16.15 -3.79
CA LYS A 443 20.09 -17.38 -3.04
C LYS A 443 21.37 -18.22 -2.97
N ALA A 444 22.15 -18.04 -1.90
CA ALA A 444 23.41 -18.76 -1.70
C ALA A 444 23.18 -20.26 -1.47
N THR A 445 22.19 -20.58 -0.61
CA THR A 445 21.71 -21.92 -0.31
C THR A 445 20.20 -21.89 -0.06
N ASP A 446 19.58 -23.03 0.22
CA ASP A 446 18.15 -23.06 0.59
C ASP A 446 17.86 -22.37 1.94
N TRP A 447 18.85 -22.35 2.82
CA TRP A 447 18.73 -21.74 4.15
C TRP A 447 19.32 -20.32 4.23
N LEU A 448 20.10 -19.85 3.23
CA LEU A 448 20.76 -18.54 3.22
C LEU A 448 20.46 -17.76 1.96
N GLN A 449 19.89 -16.57 2.11
CA GLN A 449 19.72 -15.60 1.05
C GLN A 449 20.41 -14.29 1.43
N LEU A 450 21.09 -13.68 0.49
CA LEU A 450 21.84 -12.45 0.66
C LEU A 450 21.27 -11.36 -0.25
N GLU A 451 21.29 -10.13 0.23
CA GLU A 451 21.01 -8.94 -0.55
C GLU A 451 22.12 -7.93 -0.31
N THR A 452 22.75 -7.50 -1.37
CA THR A 452 23.81 -6.49 -1.34
C THR A 452 23.44 -5.34 -2.25
N GLY A 453 23.68 -4.13 -1.80
CA GLY A 453 23.37 -2.93 -2.57
C GLY A 453 24.46 -1.87 -2.44
N LEU A 454 24.65 -1.15 -3.52
CA LEU A 454 25.50 0.06 -3.53
C LEU A 454 24.76 1.15 -4.28
N ARG A 455 24.70 2.31 -3.67
CA ARG A 455 24.19 3.53 -4.27
C ARG A 455 25.22 4.64 -4.14
N THR A 456 25.29 5.48 -5.15
CA THR A 456 26.04 6.74 -5.12
C THR A 456 25.08 7.86 -5.47
N ASP A 457 24.97 8.85 -4.59
CA ASP A 457 24.26 10.09 -4.84
C ASP A 457 25.25 11.24 -4.98
N TYR A 458 25.04 12.08 -5.99
CA TYR A 458 25.71 13.38 -6.08
C TYR A 458 24.68 14.47 -5.78
N VAL A 459 24.79 15.05 -4.60
CA VAL A 459 23.94 16.15 -4.14
C VAL A 459 24.63 17.45 -4.51
N ILE A 460 23.98 18.28 -5.32
CA ILE A 460 24.53 19.60 -5.67
C ILE A 460 24.75 20.37 -4.37
N ASP A 461 25.85 21.10 -4.27
CA ASP A 461 26.34 21.87 -3.11
C ASP A 461 26.93 21.02 -1.96
N TYR A 462 26.66 19.72 -1.91
CA TYR A 462 27.18 18.84 -0.83
C TYR A 462 28.13 17.74 -1.33
N GLY A 463 28.14 17.44 -2.64
CA GLY A 463 29.05 16.46 -3.26
C GLY A 463 28.55 15.02 -3.25
N ALA A 464 29.49 14.08 -3.41
CA ALA A 464 29.18 12.66 -3.57
C ALA A 464 29.01 11.96 -2.20
N VAL A 465 28.01 11.07 -2.13
CA VAL A 465 27.70 10.22 -0.98
C VAL A 465 27.60 8.77 -1.44
N PHE A 466 28.30 7.86 -0.71
CA PHE A 466 28.28 6.42 -0.97
C PHE A 466 27.45 5.71 0.09
N LEU A 467 26.53 4.86 -0.35
CA LEU A 467 25.52 4.20 0.50
C LEU A 467 25.55 2.68 0.28
N PRO A 468 26.52 1.97 0.85
CA PRO A 468 26.52 0.51 0.86
C PRO A 468 25.45 -0.03 1.79
N ARG A 469 24.87 -1.18 1.43
CA ARG A 469 23.89 -1.91 2.21
C ARG A 469 24.07 -3.42 2.03
N VAL A 470 23.90 -4.17 3.12
CA VAL A 470 23.93 -5.64 3.12
C VAL A 470 22.80 -6.15 4.00
N SER A 471 22.14 -7.22 3.56
CA SER A 471 21.15 -7.95 4.35
C SER A 471 21.26 -9.45 4.09
N ALA A 472 20.97 -10.26 5.10
CA ALA A 472 20.95 -11.71 5.02
C ALA A 472 19.67 -12.25 5.65
N LEU A 473 19.05 -13.24 5.01
CA LEU A 473 17.93 -14.02 5.53
C LEU A 473 18.41 -15.45 5.79
N PHE A 474 18.23 -15.90 7.02
CA PHE A 474 18.53 -17.26 7.47
C PHE A 474 17.21 -18.00 7.69
N LYS A 475 17.00 -19.10 6.97
CA LYS A 475 15.92 -20.08 7.21
C LYS A 475 16.49 -21.19 8.08
N ILE A 476 16.39 -21.04 9.41
CA ILE A 476 17.10 -21.86 10.39
C ILE A 476 16.43 -23.21 10.55
N ALA A 477 15.10 -23.22 10.63
CA ALA A 477 14.26 -24.41 10.74
C ALA A 477 12.86 -24.11 10.19
N ASN A 478 12.00 -25.13 10.15
CA ASN A 478 10.61 -24.93 9.76
C ASN A 478 9.94 -23.90 10.70
N GLY A 479 9.38 -22.85 10.15
CA GLY A 479 8.78 -21.75 10.92
C GLY A 479 9.76 -20.81 11.63
N LEU A 480 11.10 -21.08 11.64
CA LEU A 480 12.10 -20.24 12.31
C LEU A 480 13.01 -19.56 11.28
N THR A 481 12.92 -18.24 11.21
CA THR A 481 13.77 -17.40 10.36
C THR A 481 14.42 -16.28 11.16
N SER A 482 15.57 -15.82 10.68
CA SER A 482 16.24 -14.63 11.20
C SER A 482 16.74 -13.79 10.03
N ARG A 483 16.67 -12.47 10.18
CA ARG A 483 17.27 -11.51 9.23
C ARG A 483 18.27 -10.63 9.97
N ILE A 484 19.36 -10.32 9.30
CA ILE A 484 20.36 -9.37 9.76
C ILE A 484 20.67 -8.45 8.61
N GLY A 485 20.65 -7.14 8.84
CA GLY A 485 20.96 -6.17 7.80
C GLY A 485 21.49 -4.87 8.35
N GLY A 486 22.10 -4.08 7.47
CA GLY A 486 22.58 -2.76 7.81
C GLY A 486 22.97 -1.97 6.57
N GLY A 487 23.07 -0.66 6.74
CA GLY A 487 23.42 0.24 5.65
C GLY A 487 23.65 1.67 6.13
N PHE A 488 24.05 2.49 5.19
CA PHE A 488 24.32 3.91 5.39
C PHE A 488 23.16 4.74 4.85
N GLY A 489 22.99 5.94 5.38
CA GLY A 489 22.02 6.92 4.92
C GLY A 489 22.56 8.33 5.07
N TYR A 490 21.88 9.30 4.51
CA TYR A 490 22.11 10.71 4.73
C TYR A 490 20.81 11.50 4.64
N LYS A 491 20.81 12.71 5.19
CA LYS A 491 19.71 13.67 5.02
C LYS A 491 20.28 15.03 4.67
N THR A 492 19.67 15.68 3.68
CA THR A 492 19.95 17.09 3.37
C THR A 492 19.37 17.97 4.47
N PRO A 493 20.04 19.07 4.84
CA PRO A 493 19.47 20.04 5.75
C PRO A 493 18.11 20.56 5.28
N THR A 494 17.20 20.79 6.22
CA THR A 494 15.88 21.33 5.95
C THR A 494 15.40 22.22 7.09
N ILE A 495 14.62 23.24 6.77
CA ILE A 495 13.89 24.04 7.77
C ILE A 495 12.62 23.32 8.26
N PHE A 496 12.17 22.29 7.56
CA PHE A 496 10.94 21.56 7.85
C PHE A 496 11.19 20.43 8.85
N THR A 497 11.38 20.82 10.13
CA THR A 497 11.53 19.92 11.26
C THR A 497 10.31 20.02 12.17
N GLU A 498 10.10 19.04 13.07
CA GLU A 498 9.02 19.07 14.05
C GLU A 498 9.13 20.30 14.97
N GLU A 499 10.35 20.69 15.36
CA GLU A 499 10.61 21.86 16.20
C GLU A 499 10.21 23.16 15.48
N SER A 500 10.60 23.31 14.22
CA SER A 500 10.23 24.47 13.40
C SER A 500 8.71 24.55 13.20
N GLU A 501 8.06 23.43 13.01
CA GLU A 501 6.60 23.37 12.83
C GLU A 501 5.85 23.76 14.11
N ARG A 502 6.33 23.35 15.31
CA ARG A 502 5.73 23.74 16.59
C ARG A 502 5.71 25.25 16.82
N ILE A 503 6.68 25.96 16.31
CA ILE A 503 6.78 27.41 16.39
C ILE A 503 6.29 28.10 15.11
N GLN A 504 5.60 27.36 14.21
CA GLN A 504 5.07 27.87 12.94
C GLN A 504 6.13 28.55 12.10
N TYR A 505 7.37 28.02 12.11
CA TYR A 505 8.56 28.56 11.41
C TYR A 505 8.98 29.97 11.85
N GLN A 506 8.47 30.51 12.98
CA GLN A 506 8.90 31.80 13.49
C GLN A 506 10.38 31.77 13.87
N ASN A 507 11.13 32.79 13.46
CA ASN A 507 12.56 32.96 13.76
C ASN A 507 13.47 31.79 13.31
N VAL A 508 13.01 30.93 12.43
CA VAL A 508 13.82 29.88 11.82
C VAL A 508 14.67 30.49 10.71
N MET A 509 15.99 30.41 10.83
CA MET A 509 16.92 30.98 9.86
C MET A 509 16.95 30.16 8.55
N PRO A 510 17.24 30.80 7.39
CA PRO A 510 17.49 30.07 6.15
C PRO A 510 18.66 29.09 6.27
N ILE A 511 18.61 28.03 5.49
CA ILE A 511 19.75 27.09 5.37
C ILE A 511 20.90 27.80 4.67
N ASN A 512 22.10 27.62 5.21
CA ASN A 512 23.33 28.08 4.59
C ASN A 512 24.18 26.85 4.22
N ASP A 513 24.26 26.53 2.93
CA ASP A 513 25.00 25.39 2.38
C ASP A 513 26.50 25.38 2.70
N LYS A 514 27.08 26.55 3.01
CA LYS A 514 28.49 26.66 3.42
C LYS A 514 28.75 26.20 4.87
N THR A 515 27.74 26.31 5.75
CA THR A 515 27.85 25.97 7.17
C THR A 515 27.06 24.74 7.56
N ASN A 516 25.92 24.51 6.94
CA ASN A 516 25.13 23.30 7.15
C ASN A 516 25.71 22.15 6.34
N LYS A 517 25.81 20.97 6.94
CA LYS A 517 26.32 19.75 6.32
C LYS A 517 25.22 18.72 6.16
N LEU A 518 25.46 17.71 5.32
CA LEU A 518 24.61 16.52 5.28
C LEU A 518 24.67 15.80 6.63
N GLU A 519 23.51 15.51 7.21
CA GLU A 519 23.44 14.54 8.31
C GLU A 519 23.76 13.16 7.75
N ARG A 520 24.63 12.40 8.40
CA ARG A 520 25.02 11.05 7.99
C ARG A 520 24.52 10.03 8.99
N SER A 521 24.17 8.86 8.52
CA SER A 521 23.73 7.78 9.38
C SER A 521 24.32 6.45 8.98
N TYR A 522 24.45 5.58 9.97
CA TYR A 522 24.60 4.15 9.77
C TYR A 522 23.69 3.40 10.72
N GLY A 523 23.11 2.33 10.24
CA GLY A 523 22.16 1.54 11.00
C GLY A 523 22.33 0.05 10.76
N ALA A 524 21.97 -0.74 11.76
CA ALA A 524 21.90 -2.17 11.69
C ALA A 524 20.60 -2.66 12.34
N ASN A 525 20.07 -3.76 11.84
CA ASN A 525 18.93 -4.45 12.42
C ASN A 525 19.13 -5.96 12.39
N ALA A 526 18.49 -6.64 13.32
CA ALA A 526 18.40 -8.09 13.38
C ALA A 526 17.02 -8.49 13.86
N ASP A 527 16.43 -9.54 13.27
CA ASP A 527 15.17 -10.07 13.74
C ASP A 527 15.25 -11.58 13.96
N ILE A 528 14.34 -12.08 14.80
CA ILE A 528 14.03 -13.49 14.94
C ILE A 528 12.52 -13.62 14.78
N ASN A 529 12.09 -14.44 13.85
CA ASN A 529 10.69 -14.72 13.60
C ASN A 529 10.46 -16.23 13.71
N TYR A 530 9.58 -16.63 14.63
CA TYR A 530 9.16 -18.00 14.80
C TYR A 530 7.64 -18.11 14.70
N ARG A 531 7.17 -19.03 13.85
CA ARG A 531 5.75 -19.34 13.68
C ARG A 531 5.57 -20.86 13.66
N THR A 532 4.63 -21.36 14.45
CA THR A 532 4.27 -22.77 14.49
C THR A 532 2.79 -22.95 14.76
N ASN A 533 2.23 -24.05 14.30
CA ASN A 533 0.87 -24.47 14.67
C ASN A 533 0.94 -25.37 15.89
N ILE A 534 0.02 -25.19 16.83
CA ILE A 534 -0.15 -25.99 18.04
C ILE A 534 -1.51 -26.69 17.92
N GLY A 535 -1.50 -27.96 17.50
CA GLY A 535 -2.71 -28.68 17.09
C GLY A 535 -3.25 -28.10 15.78
N ASP A 536 -4.55 -28.29 15.53
CA ASP A 536 -5.21 -27.87 14.28
C ASP A 536 -5.82 -26.44 14.37
N ASP A 537 -6.04 -25.92 15.60
CA ASP A 537 -6.82 -24.70 15.84
C ASP A 537 -5.97 -23.48 16.26
N TRP A 538 -4.69 -23.67 16.61
CA TRP A 538 -3.88 -22.59 17.19
C TRP A 538 -2.62 -22.33 16.38
N THR A 539 -2.40 -21.06 16.04
CA THR A 539 -1.11 -20.61 15.49
C THR A 539 -0.38 -19.77 16.54
N PHE A 540 0.83 -20.16 16.90
CA PHE A 540 1.73 -19.38 17.73
C PHE A 540 2.73 -18.65 16.84
N SER A 541 2.88 -17.34 17.01
CA SER A 541 3.92 -16.57 16.34
C SER A 541 4.59 -15.58 17.29
N ILE A 542 5.90 -15.46 17.17
CA ILE A 542 6.70 -14.46 17.86
C ILE A 542 7.65 -13.80 16.87
N ASN A 543 7.72 -12.50 16.91
CA ASN A 543 8.63 -11.71 16.10
C ASN A 543 9.34 -10.69 16.99
N GLN A 544 10.66 -10.81 17.11
CA GLN A 544 11.49 -9.90 17.88
C GLN A 544 12.44 -9.15 16.94
N LEU A 545 12.42 -7.82 16.99
CA LEU A 545 13.32 -6.96 16.23
C LEU A 545 14.28 -6.23 17.18
N PHE A 546 15.56 -6.22 16.82
CA PHE A 546 16.61 -5.39 17.40
C PHE A 546 17.10 -4.41 16.34
N PHE A 547 17.34 -3.17 16.72
CA PHE A 547 17.84 -2.15 15.80
C PHE A 547 18.81 -1.21 16.53
N TYR A 548 19.72 -0.66 15.75
CA TYR A 548 20.64 0.40 16.17
C TYR A 548 20.79 1.39 15.01
N THR A 549 20.65 2.67 15.29
CA THR A 549 20.88 3.74 14.33
C THR A 549 21.68 4.86 14.98
N TYR A 550 22.76 5.25 14.33
CA TYR A 550 23.55 6.42 14.69
C TYR A 550 23.33 7.51 13.66
N LEU A 551 23.20 8.74 14.15
CA LEU A 551 23.06 9.98 13.36
C LEU A 551 24.17 10.94 13.79
N ASP A 552 24.90 11.53 12.81
CA ASP A 552 25.96 12.51 12.99
C ASP A 552 25.57 13.83 12.35
#